data_369fe3fdeebad78e7de99d2bc0a08af1
#
_entry.id   369fe3fdeebad78e7de99d2bc0a08af1
#
_cell.length_a   1.000
_cell.length_b   1.000
_cell.length_c   1.000
_cell.angle_alpha   90.00
_cell.angle_beta   90.00
_cell.angle_gamma   90.00
#
_symmetry.space_group_name_H-M   'P 1'
#
loop_
_entity.id
_entity.type
_entity.pdbx_description
1 polymer ?
#
loop_
_entity_poly.entity_id
_entity_poly.type
_entity_poly.pdbx_seq_one_letter_code
_entity_poly.pdbx_strand_id
1 'polypeptide(L)'
;MAIIHPKVRGFICTTTHPKGCELNVRDQIEATRKLGVREDGPKKVLVIGASSGYGLAARITAAFGFKADTLGVFFEKPGTETKAGTAGWYNAAAFDKFAKAEGLYSKSINGDAFSDEARAKVIELIKNEMGGKVDLVIYSLASPVRKLPQTGELVRSALKPIGQPYKSTAIDTNKDTIIEASIEPATEQEIADTV
;
A
#
# COMPACT_ATOMS: atom_id res chain seq x y z
N MET A 1 -8.10 15.48 25.80
CA MET A 1 -8.37 15.13 24.37
C MET A 1 -7.55 16.08 23.54
N ALA A 2 -6.61 15.58 22.73
CA ALA A 2 -5.80 16.44 21.86
C ALA A 2 -6.62 16.87 20.65
N ILE A 3 -6.68 18.18 20.39
CA ILE A 3 -7.29 18.71 19.17
C ILE A 3 -6.22 18.65 18.09
N ILE A 4 -6.47 17.87 17.05
CA ILE A 4 -5.58 17.74 15.91
C ILE A 4 -6.03 18.75 14.85
N HIS A 5 -5.18 19.75 14.58
CA HIS A 5 -5.43 20.71 13.51
C HIS A 5 -4.94 20.14 12.17
N PRO A 6 -5.74 20.25 11.10
CA PRO A 6 -5.32 19.85 9.77
C PRO A 6 -4.06 20.62 9.35
N LYS A 7 -3.05 19.89 8.89
CA LYS A 7 -1.83 20.48 8.32
C LYS A 7 -1.81 20.19 6.83
N VAL A 8 -2.16 21.20 6.05
CA VAL A 8 -2.23 21.11 4.59
C VAL A 8 -0.91 21.61 4.00
N ARG A 9 -0.39 20.87 3.03
CA ARG A 9 0.77 21.23 2.23
C ARG A 9 0.44 21.03 0.75
N GLY A 10 0.21 22.13 0.03
CA GLY A 10 -0.35 22.06 -1.31
C GLY A 10 -1.75 21.43 -1.27
N PHE A 11 -1.98 20.40 -2.05
CA PHE A 11 -3.24 19.65 -2.09
C PHE A 11 -3.27 18.43 -1.16
N ILE A 12 -2.23 18.23 -0.34
CA ILE A 12 -2.11 17.07 0.55
C ILE A 12 -2.35 17.50 2.00
N CYS A 13 -3.29 16.85 2.69
CA CYS A 13 -3.40 16.92 4.14
C CYS A 13 -2.44 15.90 4.77
N THR A 14 -1.45 16.40 5.51
CA THR A 14 -0.41 15.56 6.13
C THR A 14 -0.77 15.11 7.55
N THR A 15 -1.94 15.52 8.05
CA THR A 15 -2.42 15.15 9.39
C THR A 15 -3.34 13.95 9.29
N THR A 16 -3.06 12.94 10.10
CA THR A 16 -3.87 11.73 10.18
C THR A 16 -4.81 11.82 11.37
N HIS A 17 -6.07 11.47 11.17
CA HIS A 17 -7.08 11.32 12.21
C HIS A 17 -7.36 9.84 12.48
N PRO A 18 -6.86 9.24 13.58
CA PRO A 18 -6.96 7.80 13.82
C PRO A 18 -8.38 7.27 13.77
N LYS A 19 -9.32 7.97 14.41
CA LYS A 19 -10.75 7.58 14.40
C LYS A 19 -11.37 7.69 13.02
N GLY A 20 -10.97 8.70 12.23
CA GLY A 20 -11.41 8.84 10.84
C GLY A 20 -10.93 7.67 9.97
N CYS A 21 -9.69 7.21 10.15
CA CYS A 21 -9.17 6.03 9.48
C CYS A 21 -9.97 4.77 9.85
N GLU A 22 -10.25 4.57 11.14
CA GLU A 22 -11.07 3.44 11.60
C GLU A 22 -12.48 3.45 10.97
N LEU A 23 -13.13 4.63 10.95
CA LEU A 23 -14.46 4.77 10.36
C LEU A 23 -14.44 4.50 8.86
N ASN A 24 -13.44 5.02 8.14
CA ASN A 24 -13.30 4.78 6.71
C ASN A 24 -13.12 3.29 6.39
N VAL A 25 -12.28 2.57 7.15
CA VAL A 25 -12.13 1.11 6.99
C VAL A 25 -13.44 0.39 7.27
N ARG A 26 -14.16 0.76 8.33
CA ARG A 26 -15.49 0.21 8.64
C ARG A 26 -16.46 0.41 7.48
N ASP A 27 -16.53 1.61 6.93
CA ASP A 27 -17.48 1.95 5.86
C ASP A 27 -17.16 1.14 4.57
N GLN A 28 -15.87 0.91 4.27
CA GLN A 28 -15.46 0.03 3.17
C GLN A 28 -15.85 -1.44 3.43
N ILE A 29 -15.70 -1.93 4.66
CA ILE A 29 -16.14 -3.27 5.05
C ILE A 29 -17.66 -3.40 4.90
N GLU A 30 -18.42 -2.42 5.35
CA GLU A 30 -19.88 -2.41 5.22
C GLU A 30 -20.33 -2.37 3.74
N ALA A 31 -19.63 -1.59 2.91
CA ALA A 31 -19.88 -1.59 1.47
C ALA A 31 -19.63 -2.97 0.85
N THR A 32 -18.53 -3.64 1.23
CA THR A 32 -18.23 -4.99 0.77
C THR A 32 -19.31 -6.00 1.19
N ARG A 33 -19.76 -5.93 2.44
CA ARG A 33 -20.83 -6.83 2.98
C ARG A 33 -22.15 -6.69 2.24
N LYS A 34 -22.51 -5.47 1.79
CA LYS A 34 -23.73 -5.23 1.02
C LYS A 34 -23.76 -5.98 -0.32
N LEU A 35 -22.60 -6.33 -0.85
CA LEU A 35 -22.48 -7.15 -2.08
C LEU A 35 -22.70 -8.65 -1.83
N GLY A 36 -22.80 -9.05 -0.56
CA GLY A 36 -22.91 -10.45 -0.15
C GLY A 36 -21.57 -11.19 -0.13
N VAL A 37 -21.54 -12.30 0.61
CA VAL A 37 -20.37 -13.19 0.65
C VAL A 37 -20.41 -14.12 -0.56
N ARG A 38 -19.26 -14.29 -1.22
CA ARG A 38 -19.10 -15.19 -2.37
C ARG A 38 -18.18 -16.35 -2.00
N GLU A 39 -18.58 -17.56 -2.36
CA GLU A 39 -17.85 -18.79 -2.07
C GLU A 39 -16.83 -19.15 -3.17
N ASP A 40 -16.97 -18.60 -4.37
CA ASP A 40 -16.19 -18.90 -5.56
C ASP A 40 -14.88 -18.11 -5.68
N GLY A 41 -14.46 -17.40 -4.62
CA GLY A 41 -13.25 -16.58 -4.61
C GLY A 41 -12.05 -17.24 -3.92
N PRO A 42 -10.92 -16.53 -3.90
CA PRO A 42 -9.71 -16.99 -3.22
C PRO A 42 -9.95 -17.17 -1.72
N LYS A 43 -9.29 -18.16 -1.12
CA LYS A 43 -9.38 -18.43 0.33
C LYS A 43 -8.14 -18.02 1.12
N LYS A 44 -7.00 -17.84 0.45
CA LYS A 44 -5.73 -17.42 1.07
C LYS A 44 -5.07 -16.36 0.21
N VAL A 45 -4.97 -15.14 0.71
CA VAL A 45 -4.55 -13.96 -0.07
C VAL A 45 -3.39 -13.24 0.58
N LEU A 46 -2.31 -13.06 -0.19
CA LEU A 46 -1.21 -12.16 0.14
C LEU A 46 -1.42 -10.81 -0.54
N VAL A 47 -1.38 -9.72 0.22
CA VAL A 47 -1.48 -8.36 -0.31
C VAL A 47 -0.22 -7.58 0.04
N ILE A 48 0.55 -7.20 -0.95
CA ILE A 48 1.74 -6.35 -0.83
C ILE A 48 1.33 -4.92 -1.16
N GLY A 49 1.47 -3.99 -0.19
CA GLY A 49 0.91 -2.65 -0.24
C GLY A 49 -0.48 -2.55 0.40
N ALA A 50 -0.68 -3.24 1.54
CA ALA A 50 -1.99 -3.53 2.11
C ALA A 50 -2.60 -2.44 3.01
N SER A 51 -1.93 -1.31 3.22
CA SER A 51 -2.31 -0.31 4.24
C SER A 51 -3.26 0.78 3.77
N SER A 52 -3.36 1.00 2.45
CA SER A 52 -4.16 2.08 1.88
C SER A 52 -4.54 1.80 0.42
N GLY A 53 -5.38 2.66 -0.16
CA GLY A 53 -5.73 2.63 -1.57
C GLY A 53 -6.26 1.28 -2.06
N TYR A 54 -5.83 0.88 -3.24
CA TYR A 54 -6.28 -0.36 -3.87
C TYR A 54 -5.89 -1.62 -3.09
N GLY A 55 -4.71 -1.64 -2.48
CA GLY A 55 -4.26 -2.79 -1.69
C GLY A 55 -5.13 -3.03 -0.47
N LEU A 56 -5.47 -1.97 0.28
CA LEU A 56 -6.39 -2.07 1.41
C LEU A 56 -7.80 -2.50 0.95
N ALA A 57 -8.32 -1.89 -0.11
CA ALA A 57 -9.64 -2.23 -0.65
C ALA A 57 -9.71 -3.69 -1.10
N ALA A 58 -8.67 -4.17 -1.78
CA ALA A 58 -8.56 -5.57 -2.20
C ALA A 58 -8.48 -6.52 -0.99
N ARG A 59 -7.72 -6.15 0.06
CA ARG A 59 -7.63 -6.93 1.29
C ARG A 59 -8.98 -7.00 2.02
N ILE A 60 -9.69 -5.88 2.10
CA ILE A 60 -11.05 -5.82 2.68
C ILE A 60 -12.00 -6.73 1.89
N THR A 61 -11.97 -6.64 0.57
CA THR A 61 -12.80 -7.49 -0.30
C THR A 61 -12.48 -8.97 -0.12
N ALA A 62 -11.21 -9.34 -0.07
CA ALA A 62 -10.81 -10.73 0.17
C ALA A 62 -11.31 -11.25 1.52
N ALA A 63 -11.07 -10.50 2.60
CA ALA A 63 -11.44 -10.94 3.95
C ALA A 63 -12.96 -10.96 4.16
N PHE A 64 -13.67 -9.89 3.83
CA PHE A 64 -15.08 -9.73 4.18
C PHE A 64 -16.05 -10.14 3.07
N GLY A 65 -15.59 -10.13 1.80
CA GLY A 65 -16.39 -10.56 0.65
C GLY A 65 -16.24 -12.05 0.30
N PHE A 66 -15.05 -12.63 0.54
CA PHE A 66 -14.77 -14.04 0.23
C PHE A 66 -14.45 -14.89 1.47
N LYS A 67 -14.42 -14.30 2.67
CA LYS A 67 -14.01 -14.97 3.90
C LYS A 67 -12.62 -15.60 3.78
N ALA A 68 -11.72 -14.91 3.10
CA ALA A 68 -10.35 -15.35 2.89
C ALA A 68 -9.44 -15.04 4.09
N ASP A 69 -8.51 -15.95 4.36
CA ASP A 69 -7.35 -15.67 5.19
C ASP A 69 -6.44 -14.64 4.49
N THR A 70 -6.04 -13.59 5.18
CA THR A 70 -5.24 -12.54 4.56
C THR A 70 -3.93 -12.26 5.28
N LEU A 71 -2.85 -12.14 4.51
CA LEU A 71 -1.55 -11.65 4.95
C LEU A 71 -1.25 -10.34 4.23
N GLY A 72 -1.08 -9.24 4.98
CA GLY A 72 -0.78 -7.93 4.44
C GLY A 72 0.65 -7.51 4.72
N VAL A 73 1.31 -6.90 3.73
CA VAL A 73 2.63 -6.27 3.87
C VAL A 73 2.50 -4.79 3.57
N PHE A 74 3.08 -3.95 4.39
CA PHE A 74 3.09 -2.49 4.21
C PHE A 74 4.29 -1.86 4.92
N PHE A 75 4.57 -0.60 4.65
CA PHE A 75 5.67 0.13 5.27
C PHE A 75 5.16 1.48 5.80
N GLU A 76 4.71 1.47 7.05
CA GLU A 76 4.03 2.60 7.67
C GLU A 76 4.75 3.04 8.96
N LYS A 77 4.59 4.31 9.30
CA LYS A 77 5.16 4.86 10.53
C LYS A 77 4.13 4.83 11.66
N PRO A 78 4.42 4.18 12.79
CA PRO A 78 3.56 4.21 13.96
C PRO A 78 3.47 5.62 14.55
N GLY A 79 2.41 5.87 15.31
CA GLY A 79 2.29 7.09 16.10
C GLY A 79 3.27 7.09 17.26
N THR A 80 3.60 8.30 17.73
CA THR A 80 4.36 8.55 18.96
C THR A 80 3.48 9.35 19.93
N GLU A 81 3.98 9.62 21.13
CA GLU A 81 3.26 10.45 22.12
C GLU A 81 2.93 11.86 21.59
N THR A 82 3.78 12.39 20.73
CA THR A 82 3.68 13.78 20.24
C THR A 82 3.25 13.89 18.77
N LYS A 83 3.19 12.78 18.03
CA LYS A 83 2.94 12.80 16.58
C LYS A 83 2.06 11.63 16.17
N ALA A 84 1.02 11.92 15.38
CA ALA A 84 0.22 10.89 14.76
C ALA A 84 1.05 10.03 13.80
N GLY A 85 0.73 8.74 13.73
CA GLY A 85 1.25 7.83 12.72
C GLY A 85 0.70 8.15 11.33
N THR A 86 1.16 7.41 10.34
CA THR A 86 0.64 7.50 8.98
C THR A 86 -0.79 6.92 8.91
N ALA A 87 -1.57 7.34 7.92
CA ALA A 87 -2.94 6.85 7.74
C ALA A 87 -2.99 5.33 7.57
N GLY A 88 -2.06 4.76 6.79
CA GLY A 88 -1.99 3.33 6.57
C GLY A 88 -1.71 2.53 7.85
N TRP A 89 -0.97 3.07 8.82
CA TRP A 89 -0.79 2.45 10.13
C TRP A 89 -2.12 2.24 10.85
N TYR A 90 -2.96 3.29 10.90
CA TYR A 90 -4.27 3.20 11.57
C TYR A 90 -5.28 2.39 10.76
N ASN A 91 -5.23 2.44 9.43
CA ASN A 91 -6.07 1.62 8.57
C ASN A 91 -5.79 0.13 8.78
N ALA A 92 -4.51 -0.26 8.81
CA ALA A 92 -4.11 -1.64 9.04
C ALA A 92 -4.54 -2.14 10.42
N ALA A 93 -4.35 -1.32 11.46
CA ALA A 93 -4.81 -1.64 12.81
C ALA A 93 -6.34 -1.80 12.89
N ALA A 94 -7.09 -0.93 12.20
CA ALA A 94 -8.54 -1.03 12.12
C ALA A 94 -8.99 -2.29 11.37
N PHE A 95 -8.35 -2.59 10.24
CA PHE A 95 -8.62 -3.80 9.47
C PHE A 95 -8.43 -5.06 10.33
N ASP A 96 -7.27 -5.18 10.98
CA ASP A 96 -6.95 -6.34 11.84
C ASP A 96 -7.94 -6.48 13.02
N LYS A 97 -8.36 -5.34 13.61
CA LYS A 97 -9.38 -5.30 14.66
C LYS A 97 -10.71 -5.87 14.17
N PHE A 98 -11.20 -5.43 13.00
CA PHE A 98 -12.48 -5.88 12.45
C PHE A 98 -12.41 -7.33 11.97
N ALA A 99 -11.32 -7.74 11.33
CA ALA A 99 -11.12 -9.12 10.90
C ALA A 99 -11.11 -10.09 12.10
N LYS A 100 -10.38 -9.73 13.17
CA LYS A 100 -10.36 -10.51 14.42
C LYS A 100 -11.73 -10.63 15.08
N ALA A 101 -12.53 -9.55 15.07
CA ALA A 101 -13.88 -9.55 15.63
C ALA A 101 -14.82 -10.54 14.92
N GLU A 102 -14.56 -10.87 13.65
CA GLU A 102 -15.30 -11.86 12.87
C GLU A 102 -14.64 -13.24 12.81
N GLY A 103 -13.57 -13.46 13.57
CA GLY A 103 -12.85 -14.74 13.56
C GLY A 103 -12.07 -15.01 12.26
N LEU A 104 -11.86 -13.99 11.42
CA LEU A 104 -11.08 -14.11 10.19
C LEU A 104 -9.58 -14.09 10.49
N TYR A 105 -8.82 -14.95 9.83
CA TYR A 105 -7.36 -14.89 9.90
C TYR A 105 -6.86 -13.61 9.23
N SER A 106 -6.08 -12.85 9.97
CA SER A 106 -5.46 -11.61 9.50
C SER A 106 -4.14 -11.42 10.18
N LYS A 107 -3.09 -11.33 9.39
CA LYS A 107 -1.74 -10.98 9.85
C LYS A 107 -1.20 -9.83 9.02
N SER A 108 -0.39 -9.01 9.66
CA SER A 108 0.19 -7.82 9.06
C SER A 108 1.68 -7.74 9.35
N ILE A 109 2.48 -7.49 8.32
CA ILE A 109 3.93 -7.24 8.41
C ILE A 109 4.17 -5.77 8.07
N ASN A 110 4.69 -5.02 9.02
CA ASN A 110 5.17 -3.67 8.77
C ASN A 110 6.68 -3.71 8.48
N GLY A 111 7.06 -3.54 7.24
CA GLY A 111 8.44 -3.60 6.78
C GLY A 111 8.57 -3.30 5.29
N ASP A 112 9.81 -3.06 4.87
CA ASP A 112 10.12 -2.84 3.46
C ASP A 112 9.89 -4.13 2.65
N ALA A 113 8.91 -4.09 1.73
CA ALA A 113 8.54 -5.23 0.89
C ALA A 113 9.68 -5.67 -0.05
N PHE A 114 10.66 -4.81 -0.32
CA PHE A 114 11.83 -5.14 -1.14
C PHE A 114 12.95 -5.82 -0.33
N SER A 115 12.86 -5.85 1.00
CA SER A 115 13.86 -6.47 1.86
C SER A 115 13.73 -7.98 1.93
N ASP A 116 14.88 -8.67 2.08
CA ASP A 116 14.90 -10.11 2.31
C ASP A 116 14.26 -10.49 3.64
N GLU A 117 14.36 -9.63 4.64
CA GLU A 117 13.75 -9.85 5.95
C GLU A 117 12.20 -9.90 5.86
N ALA A 118 11.58 -8.95 5.16
CA ALA A 118 10.14 -8.95 4.98
C ALA A 118 9.69 -10.17 4.17
N ARG A 119 10.41 -10.53 3.11
CA ARG A 119 10.14 -11.74 2.31
C ARG A 119 10.24 -13.02 3.13
N ALA A 120 11.27 -13.15 3.95
CA ALA A 120 11.45 -14.31 4.81
C ALA A 120 10.29 -14.47 5.80
N LYS A 121 9.85 -13.37 6.45
CA LYS A 121 8.69 -13.37 7.36
C LYS A 121 7.39 -13.73 6.64
N VAL A 122 7.17 -13.24 5.41
CA VAL A 122 6.01 -13.63 4.60
C VAL A 122 6.02 -15.13 4.33
N ILE A 123 7.13 -15.66 3.87
CA ILE A 123 7.29 -17.09 3.56
C ILE A 123 7.07 -17.94 4.82
N GLU A 124 7.61 -17.53 5.96
CA GLU A 124 7.44 -18.21 7.24
C GLU A 124 5.96 -18.28 7.64
N LEU A 125 5.23 -17.16 7.60
CA LEU A 125 3.81 -17.13 7.94
C LEU A 125 2.96 -17.96 6.97
N ILE A 126 3.25 -17.93 5.67
CA ILE A 126 2.56 -18.74 4.68
C ILE A 126 2.78 -20.23 4.98
N LYS A 127 4.01 -20.65 5.27
CA LYS A 127 4.33 -22.06 5.59
C LYS A 127 3.67 -22.54 6.87
N ASN A 128 3.76 -21.75 7.93
CA ASN A 128 3.39 -22.18 9.26
C ASN A 128 1.89 -21.96 9.58
N GLU A 129 1.28 -20.90 9.05
CA GLU A 129 -0.07 -20.50 9.44
C GLU A 129 -1.09 -20.57 8.28
N MET A 130 -0.65 -20.57 7.03
CA MET A 130 -1.54 -20.60 5.87
C MET A 130 -1.48 -21.90 5.06
N GLY A 131 -0.89 -22.97 5.62
CA GLY A 131 -0.82 -24.28 4.97
C GLY A 131 0.13 -24.32 3.75
N GLY A 132 1.15 -23.49 3.72
CA GLY A 132 2.24 -23.51 2.76
C GLY A 132 1.98 -22.89 1.40
N LYS A 133 0.78 -22.34 1.16
CA LYS A 133 0.42 -21.71 -0.12
C LYS A 133 -0.58 -20.57 0.03
N VAL A 134 -0.64 -19.73 -0.98
CA VAL A 134 -1.69 -18.72 -1.18
C VAL A 134 -2.34 -18.93 -2.53
N ASP A 135 -3.62 -18.56 -2.65
CA ASP A 135 -4.39 -18.71 -3.88
C ASP A 135 -4.27 -17.46 -4.77
N LEU A 136 -4.00 -16.32 -4.14
CA LEU A 136 -3.90 -15.03 -4.82
C LEU A 136 -2.80 -14.17 -4.19
N VAL A 137 -1.98 -13.55 -5.03
CA VAL A 137 -1.04 -12.49 -4.63
C VAL A 137 -1.47 -11.19 -5.30
N ILE A 138 -1.68 -10.16 -4.49
CA ILE A 138 -1.97 -8.80 -4.96
C ILE A 138 -0.76 -7.92 -4.66
N TYR A 139 -0.16 -7.38 -5.72
CA TYR A 139 0.94 -6.44 -5.63
C TYR A 139 0.43 -5.03 -5.94
N SER A 140 0.25 -4.22 -4.90
CA SER A 140 -0.34 -2.88 -4.98
C SER A 140 0.51 -1.86 -4.25
N LEU A 141 1.75 -1.72 -4.69
CA LEU A 141 2.62 -0.68 -4.19
C LEU A 141 3.41 -0.05 -5.34
N ALA A 142 3.80 1.19 -5.13
CA ALA A 142 4.75 1.89 -5.97
C ALA A 142 5.76 2.59 -5.07
N SER A 143 7.04 2.47 -5.40
CA SER A 143 8.09 3.21 -4.74
C SER A 143 9.07 3.74 -5.78
N PRO A 144 9.31 5.06 -5.80
CA PRO A 144 10.31 5.64 -6.71
C PRO A 144 11.75 5.35 -6.24
N VAL A 145 11.90 4.77 -5.06
CA VAL A 145 13.21 4.47 -4.46
C VAL A 145 13.14 3.11 -3.78
N ARG A 146 14.11 2.27 -4.02
CA ARG A 146 14.30 1.01 -3.29
C ARG A 146 15.75 0.85 -2.84
N LYS A 147 15.94 0.11 -1.77
CA LYS A 147 17.26 -0.33 -1.33
C LYS A 147 17.52 -1.72 -1.89
N LEU A 148 18.60 -1.87 -2.64
CA LEU A 148 19.02 -3.17 -3.16
C LEU A 148 19.49 -4.06 -2.00
N PRO A 149 18.91 -5.25 -1.78
CA PRO A 149 19.27 -6.12 -0.66
C PRO A 149 20.75 -6.57 -0.72
N GLN A 150 21.27 -6.78 -1.94
CA GLN A 150 22.62 -7.30 -2.17
C GLN A 150 23.72 -6.29 -1.85
N THR A 151 23.52 -5.01 -2.19
CA THR A 151 24.54 -3.96 -2.07
C THR A 151 24.23 -2.96 -0.98
N GLY A 152 22.97 -2.84 -0.56
CA GLY A 152 22.50 -1.80 0.34
C GLY A 152 22.38 -0.41 -0.33
N GLU A 153 22.61 -0.33 -1.63
CA GLU A 153 22.52 0.89 -2.40
C GLU A 153 21.06 1.33 -2.59
N LEU A 154 20.82 2.65 -2.55
CA LEU A 154 19.53 3.25 -2.86
C LEU A 154 19.47 3.57 -4.34
N VAL A 155 18.63 2.86 -5.08
CA VAL A 155 18.37 3.12 -6.50
C VAL A 155 17.01 3.77 -6.69
N ARG A 156 16.89 4.57 -7.75
CA ARG A 156 15.67 5.30 -8.07
C ARG A 156 15.14 4.85 -9.42
N SER A 157 13.89 4.45 -9.46
CA SER A 157 13.21 4.17 -10.74
C SER A 157 13.00 5.44 -11.56
N ALA A 158 13.13 5.31 -12.87
CA ALA A 158 12.87 6.38 -13.83
C ALA A 158 11.61 6.09 -14.63
N LEU A 159 10.76 7.11 -14.79
CA LEU A 159 9.62 7.08 -15.69
C LEU A 159 9.96 7.95 -16.91
N LYS A 160 10.78 7.40 -17.80
CA LYS A 160 11.32 8.09 -18.99
C LYS A 160 11.11 7.26 -20.25
N PRO A 161 11.02 7.89 -21.43
CA PRO A 161 10.97 7.18 -22.70
C PRO A 161 12.30 6.44 -22.95
N ILE A 162 12.26 5.42 -23.78
CA ILE A 162 13.45 4.67 -24.25
C ILE A 162 13.78 5.12 -25.67
N GLY A 163 15.04 5.46 -25.90
CA GLY A 163 15.61 5.78 -27.22
C GLY A 163 15.46 7.22 -27.66
N GLN A 164 14.27 7.81 -27.65
CA GLN A 164 14.04 9.19 -28.12
C GLN A 164 13.34 10.06 -27.08
N PRO A 165 13.59 11.38 -27.05
CA PRO A 165 12.89 12.29 -26.18
C PRO A 165 11.37 12.29 -26.44
N TYR A 166 10.59 12.30 -25.37
CA TYR A 166 9.15 12.55 -25.45
C TYR A 166 8.88 14.04 -25.35
N LYS A 167 8.14 14.58 -26.31
CA LYS A 167 7.72 15.99 -26.33
C LYS A 167 6.21 16.08 -26.41
N SER A 168 5.61 16.89 -25.56
CA SER A 168 4.18 17.12 -25.51
C SER A 168 3.87 18.48 -24.89
N THR A 169 2.59 18.82 -24.85
CA THR A 169 2.09 19.94 -24.05
C THR A 169 1.60 19.45 -22.69
N ALA A 170 1.78 20.28 -21.65
CA ALA A 170 1.28 20.05 -20.31
C ALA A 170 0.61 21.32 -19.79
N ILE A 171 -0.16 21.21 -18.72
CA ILE A 171 -0.77 22.35 -18.03
C ILE A 171 -0.03 22.61 -16.71
N ASP A 172 0.48 23.81 -16.52
CA ASP A 172 0.90 24.28 -15.21
C ASP A 172 -0.35 24.73 -14.45
N THR A 173 -0.83 23.87 -13.56
CA THR A 173 -2.06 24.12 -12.79
C THR A 173 -1.93 25.23 -11.75
N ASN A 174 -0.72 25.70 -11.44
CA ASN A 174 -0.52 26.81 -10.53
C ASN A 174 -0.65 28.16 -11.25
N LYS A 175 -0.32 28.19 -12.54
CA LYS A 175 -0.34 29.39 -13.38
C LYS A 175 -1.46 29.40 -14.40
N ASP A 176 -2.19 28.28 -14.50
CA ASP A 176 -3.25 28.05 -15.48
C ASP A 176 -2.76 28.34 -16.93
N THR A 177 -1.56 27.86 -17.24
CA THR A 177 -0.91 28.06 -18.54
C THR A 177 -0.49 26.76 -19.19
N ILE A 178 -0.56 26.71 -20.51
CA ILE A 178 -0.01 25.58 -21.28
C ILE A 178 1.50 25.79 -21.40
N ILE A 179 2.25 24.73 -21.11
CA ILE A 179 3.71 24.68 -21.20
C ILE A 179 4.15 23.56 -22.13
N GLU A 180 5.32 23.69 -22.73
CA GLU A 180 5.98 22.58 -23.40
C GLU A 180 6.63 21.67 -22.35
N ALA A 181 6.37 20.36 -22.45
CA ALA A 181 7.00 19.32 -21.65
C ALA A 181 7.94 18.51 -22.55
N SER A 182 9.22 18.44 -22.17
CA SER A 182 10.18 17.54 -22.80
C SER A 182 10.75 16.61 -21.74
N ILE A 183 10.76 15.30 -22.04
CA ILE A 183 11.35 14.28 -21.17
C ILE A 183 12.44 13.60 -21.99
N GLU A 184 13.68 13.75 -21.56
CA GLU A 184 14.82 13.09 -22.18
C GLU A 184 14.73 11.55 -21.99
N PRO A 185 15.32 10.76 -22.91
CA PRO A 185 15.30 9.31 -22.80
C PRO A 185 16.05 8.83 -21.54
N ALA A 186 15.63 7.66 -21.04
CA ALA A 186 16.32 7.00 -19.95
C ALA A 186 17.73 6.59 -20.39
N THR A 187 18.69 6.76 -19.48
CA THR A 187 20.03 6.18 -19.62
C THR A 187 20.00 4.67 -19.36
N GLU A 188 21.02 3.95 -19.79
CA GLU A 188 21.16 2.51 -19.51
C GLU A 188 21.15 2.22 -17.99
N GLN A 189 21.78 3.09 -17.20
CA GLN A 189 21.81 2.96 -15.75
C GLN A 189 20.41 3.16 -15.15
N GLU A 190 19.64 4.17 -15.60
CA GLU A 190 18.27 4.41 -15.13
C GLU A 190 17.34 3.24 -15.51
N ILE A 191 17.57 2.58 -16.65
CA ILE A 191 16.83 1.38 -17.05
C ILE A 191 17.18 0.23 -16.09
N ALA A 192 18.45 -0.01 -15.84
CA ALA A 192 18.91 -1.05 -14.93
C ALA A 192 18.41 -0.86 -13.49
N ASP A 193 18.40 0.38 -13.00
CA ASP A 193 17.90 0.73 -11.65
C ASP A 193 16.38 0.57 -11.51
N THR A 194 15.65 0.62 -12.63
CA THR A 194 14.18 0.50 -12.65
C THR A 194 13.70 -0.95 -12.69
N VAL A 195 14.46 -1.83 -13.28
CA VAL A 195 14.18 -3.28 -13.42
C VAL A 195 14.64 -4.04 -12.19
#